data_e6fa409c54152c7f162d832a4655c1fb
#
_entry.id   e6fa409c54152c7f162d832a4655c1fb
#
_cell.length_a   1.000
_cell.length_b   1.000
_cell.length_c   1.000
_cell.angle_alpha   90.00
_cell.angle_beta   90.00
_cell.angle_gamma   90.00
#
_symmetry.space_group_name_H-M   'P 1'
#
loop_
_entity.id
_entity.type
_entity.pdbx_description
1 polymer ?
#
loop_
_entity_poly.entity_id
_entity_poly.type
_entity_poly.pdbx_seq_one_letter_code
_entity_poly.pdbx_strand_id
1 'polypeptide(L)'
;MTSGDTRLLNQQTIFDHWKSLSIGIYMALVGYAVMVGLPVLSTSWVEYQGFSEIEVGRVAGADLGGFSLGALIAALFVATVDRRHMAVVAALFAIAMNGLCIVYKGYDATVWLRFLAGIGSGVYTGVAIATIAGHSRPSFAFSLEIFFFAGSQGAELKFLPYLTIEAIYILFIILYVIGLLFLSWLPRSPADKSMDVEIEAEDPGGSRYTERRHVPAYVPWLVVAAIAITYIGIGAYWTYIELSTVNSDASSEWVASMLWVSSVFSVIGCLFAVLLSNRFGLAKPLFVTLVLQAAIVVMLVFGITNLTVALSMFFFNFFWIFIDVYQDATLANIDHSGRFPAMIPAAQGLGNFLGPNIAATILGYGLGYDGVFIMCGIASIVAMIVYLYMYLMLKKTIPALADAC
;
A
#
# COMPACT_ATOMS: atom_id res chain seq x y z
N MET A 1 -11.81 -34.33 -18.59
CA MET A 1 -11.52 -34.40 -17.16
C MET A 1 -11.92 -33.05 -16.61
N THR A 2 -13.07 -32.99 -15.98
CA THR A 2 -13.63 -31.80 -15.34
C THR A 2 -12.80 -31.48 -14.10
N SER A 3 -12.26 -30.27 -14.03
CA SER A 3 -11.55 -29.75 -12.86
C SER A 3 -12.50 -29.79 -11.67
N GLY A 4 -12.21 -30.65 -10.69
CA GLY A 4 -12.90 -30.64 -9.41
C GLY A 4 -12.79 -29.23 -8.80
N ASP A 5 -13.91 -28.71 -8.39
CA ASP A 5 -14.09 -27.39 -7.81
C ASP A 5 -13.44 -27.42 -6.40
N THR A 6 -12.11 -27.19 -6.34
CA THR A 6 -11.38 -27.10 -5.08
C THR A 6 -11.61 -25.71 -4.52
N ARG A 7 -12.37 -25.60 -3.44
CA ARG A 7 -12.64 -24.33 -2.76
C ARG A 7 -11.85 -24.26 -1.45
N LEU A 8 -11.21 -23.11 -1.22
CA LEU A 8 -10.69 -22.78 0.12
C LEU A 8 -11.86 -22.72 1.10
N LEU A 9 -11.74 -23.43 2.22
CA LEU A 9 -12.74 -23.38 3.29
C LEU A 9 -12.64 -22.01 4.01
N ASN A 10 -13.56 -21.11 3.70
CA ASN A 10 -13.70 -19.84 4.39
C ASN A 10 -14.41 -20.07 5.74
N GLN A 11 -13.64 -20.37 6.79
CA GLN A 11 -14.16 -20.36 8.14
C GLN A 11 -14.33 -18.92 8.62
N GLN A 12 -15.50 -18.60 9.22
CA GLN A 12 -15.72 -17.30 9.85
C GLN A 12 -14.71 -17.09 10.98
N THR A 13 -14.01 -15.94 10.94
CA THR A 13 -13.01 -15.56 11.93
C THR A 13 -13.50 -14.43 12.83
N ILE A 14 -12.81 -14.19 13.95
CA ILE A 14 -13.08 -13.03 14.81
C ILE A 14 -12.86 -11.70 14.07
N PHE A 15 -12.16 -11.73 12.95
CA PHE A 15 -11.87 -10.58 12.11
C PHE A 15 -13.02 -10.24 11.13
N ASP A 16 -14.00 -11.15 10.95
CA ASP A 16 -15.19 -10.91 10.11
C ASP A 16 -16.21 -9.98 10.77
N HIS A 17 -16.03 -9.74 12.07
CA HIS A 17 -16.92 -8.84 12.78
C HIS A 17 -16.70 -7.41 12.26
N TRP A 18 -17.80 -6.69 11.92
CA TRP A 18 -17.75 -5.35 11.38
C TRP A 18 -16.90 -4.37 12.20
N LYS A 19 -16.89 -4.48 13.54
CA LYS A 19 -16.05 -3.66 14.42
C LYS A 19 -14.56 -3.88 14.17
N SER A 20 -14.14 -5.13 13.99
CA SER A 20 -12.74 -5.49 13.71
C SER A 20 -12.30 -4.93 12.37
N LEU A 21 -13.14 -5.06 11.35
CA LEU A 21 -12.86 -4.52 10.02
C LEU A 21 -12.83 -2.98 10.04
N SER A 22 -13.81 -2.33 10.68
CA SER A 22 -13.88 -0.87 10.75
C SER A 22 -12.69 -0.27 11.50
N ILE A 23 -12.27 -0.83 12.64
CA ILE A 23 -11.10 -0.33 13.36
C ILE A 23 -9.81 -0.60 12.58
N GLY A 24 -9.68 -1.75 11.91
CA GLY A 24 -8.56 -2.05 11.04
C GLY A 24 -8.43 -1.02 9.91
N ILE A 25 -9.50 -0.76 9.18
CA ILE A 25 -9.53 0.25 8.12
C ILE A 25 -9.18 1.64 8.69
N TYR A 26 -9.82 2.06 9.77
CA TYR A 26 -9.55 3.36 10.40
C TYR A 26 -8.06 3.51 10.78
N MET A 27 -7.49 2.49 11.40
CA MET A 27 -6.07 2.47 11.78
C MET A 27 -5.15 2.56 10.57
N ALA A 28 -5.46 1.85 9.48
CA ALA A 28 -4.70 1.93 8.24
C ALA A 28 -4.71 3.36 7.67
N LEU A 29 -5.90 3.99 7.56
CA LEU A 29 -6.03 5.35 7.05
C LEU A 29 -5.23 6.36 7.90
N VAL A 30 -5.33 6.28 9.23
CA VAL A 30 -4.58 7.17 10.13
C VAL A 30 -3.07 6.96 10.02
N GLY A 31 -2.64 5.70 9.89
CA GLY A 31 -1.23 5.39 9.74
C GLY A 31 -0.63 5.82 8.39
N TYR A 32 -1.42 5.78 7.32
CA TYR A 32 -1.03 6.25 5.99
C TYR A 32 -1.17 7.77 5.79
N ALA A 33 -1.83 8.50 6.70
CA ALA A 33 -2.19 9.90 6.51
C ALA A 33 -1.02 10.80 6.11
N VAL A 34 0.16 10.61 6.70
CA VAL A 34 1.35 11.40 6.32
C VAL A 34 1.80 11.08 4.89
N MET A 35 1.80 9.80 4.50
CA MET A 35 2.19 9.39 3.15
C MET A 35 1.24 9.96 2.10
N VAL A 36 -0.05 9.97 2.40
CA VAL A 36 -1.10 10.50 1.54
C VAL A 36 -1.04 12.03 1.46
N GLY A 37 -0.89 12.71 2.61
CA GLY A 37 -0.81 14.16 2.71
C GLY A 37 0.58 14.74 2.40
N LEU A 38 1.55 13.92 2.02
CA LEU A 38 2.95 14.32 1.84
C LEU A 38 3.16 15.52 0.90
N PRO A 39 2.47 15.66 -0.25
CA PRO A 39 2.60 16.85 -1.09
C PRO A 39 2.28 18.14 -0.32
N VAL A 40 1.17 18.15 0.42
CA VAL A 40 0.75 19.31 1.22
C VAL A 40 1.68 19.57 2.40
N LEU A 41 2.13 18.51 3.09
CA LEU A 41 3.13 18.62 4.15
C LEU A 41 4.42 19.24 3.64
N SER A 42 4.88 18.80 2.46
CA SER A 42 6.09 19.31 1.82
C SER A 42 6.01 20.82 1.57
N THR A 43 4.92 21.28 1.00
CA THR A 43 4.65 22.71 0.80
C THR A 43 4.59 23.45 2.14
N SER A 44 3.92 22.87 3.14
CA SER A 44 3.81 23.48 4.48
C SER A 44 5.15 23.60 5.20
N TRP A 45 6.07 22.65 5.03
CA TRP A 45 7.44 22.76 5.59
C TRP A 45 8.23 23.88 4.93
N VAL A 46 8.08 24.09 3.62
CA VAL A 46 8.69 25.25 2.94
C VAL A 46 8.08 26.55 3.43
N GLU A 47 6.76 26.64 3.46
CA GLU A 47 6.03 27.89 3.73
C GLU A 47 6.14 28.32 5.21
N TYR A 48 5.95 27.41 6.15
CA TYR A 48 5.87 27.73 7.57
C TYR A 48 7.16 27.51 8.35
N GLN A 49 8.07 26.65 7.86
CA GLN A 49 9.34 26.35 8.55
C GLN A 49 10.56 26.84 7.77
N GLY A 50 10.38 27.28 6.52
CA GLY A 50 11.45 27.83 5.69
C GLY A 50 12.45 26.77 5.19
N PHE A 51 12.06 25.49 5.14
CA PHE A 51 12.93 24.44 4.65
C PHE A 51 13.15 24.55 3.14
N SER A 52 14.36 24.25 2.70
CA SER A 52 14.68 24.10 1.28
C SER A 52 14.04 22.83 0.71
N GLU A 53 13.86 22.74 -0.61
CA GLU A 53 13.34 21.56 -1.28
C GLU A 53 14.14 20.28 -0.97
N ILE A 54 15.47 20.43 -0.79
CA ILE A 54 16.36 19.32 -0.41
C ILE A 54 16.05 18.85 1.02
N GLU A 55 15.89 19.79 1.94
CA GLU A 55 15.56 19.49 3.36
C GLU A 55 14.19 18.85 3.48
N VAL A 56 13.19 19.34 2.73
CA VAL A 56 11.86 18.72 2.64
C VAL A 56 11.94 17.28 2.17
N GLY A 57 12.69 17.01 1.11
CA GLY A 57 12.89 15.64 0.61
C GLY A 57 13.53 14.71 1.63
N ARG A 58 14.47 15.22 2.46
CA ARG A 58 15.07 14.43 3.55
C ARG A 58 14.11 14.18 4.70
N VAL A 59 13.31 15.17 5.09
CA VAL A 59 12.27 15.01 6.13
C VAL A 59 11.22 13.99 5.70
N ALA A 60 10.74 14.10 4.46
CA ALA A 60 9.81 13.15 3.86
C ALA A 60 10.40 11.72 3.80
N GLY A 61 11.65 11.61 3.32
CA GLY A 61 12.37 10.34 3.28
C GLY A 61 12.60 9.73 4.66
N ALA A 62 12.89 10.54 5.67
CA ALA A 62 13.04 10.07 7.04
C ALA A 62 11.72 9.49 7.57
N ASP A 63 10.59 10.15 7.33
CA ASP A 63 9.26 9.68 7.74
C ASP A 63 8.91 8.33 7.08
N LEU A 64 9.04 8.23 5.76
CA LEU A 64 8.77 7.01 5.00
C LEU A 64 9.74 5.87 5.36
N GLY A 65 11.00 6.19 5.66
CA GLY A 65 11.96 5.23 6.17
C GLY A 65 11.59 4.72 7.56
N GLY A 66 11.16 5.61 8.46
CA GLY A 66 10.61 5.26 9.76
C GLY A 66 9.36 4.39 9.64
N PHE A 67 8.43 4.77 8.76
CA PHE A 67 7.21 4.02 8.48
C PHE A 67 7.52 2.58 8.02
N SER A 68 8.44 2.41 7.08
CA SER A 68 8.87 1.08 6.63
C SER A 68 9.44 0.24 7.75
N LEU A 69 10.31 0.83 8.59
CA LEU A 69 10.89 0.15 9.75
C LEU A 69 9.81 -0.23 10.78
N GLY A 70 8.87 0.66 11.05
CA GLY A 70 7.74 0.41 11.96
C GLY A 70 6.86 -0.74 11.48
N ALA A 71 6.51 -0.77 10.19
CA ALA A 71 5.75 -1.86 9.59
C ALA A 71 6.50 -3.20 9.66
N LEU A 72 7.82 -3.20 9.48
CA LEU A 72 8.65 -4.39 9.66
C LEU A 72 8.62 -4.87 11.12
N ILE A 73 8.71 -3.96 12.09
CA ILE A 73 8.56 -4.27 13.52
C ILE A 73 7.18 -4.91 13.77
N ALA A 74 6.11 -4.34 13.21
CA ALA A 74 4.78 -4.94 13.34
C ALA A 74 4.75 -6.38 12.78
N ALA A 75 5.31 -6.61 11.61
CA ALA A 75 5.37 -7.93 10.99
C ALA A 75 6.09 -8.97 11.83
N LEU A 76 7.14 -8.58 12.57
CA LEU A 76 7.87 -9.49 13.43
C LEU A 76 7.09 -9.90 14.67
N PHE A 77 6.23 -9.03 15.20
CA PHE A 77 5.59 -9.22 16.50
C PHE A 77 4.08 -9.45 16.45
N VAL A 78 3.38 -9.11 15.34
CA VAL A 78 1.91 -9.16 15.25
C VAL A 78 1.32 -10.55 15.45
N ALA A 79 2.09 -11.61 15.15
CA ALA A 79 1.67 -12.99 15.32
C ALA A 79 1.89 -13.51 16.77
N THR A 80 2.63 -12.80 17.62
CA THR A 80 3.04 -13.27 18.95
C THR A 80 2.62 -12.32 20.08
N VAL A 81 2.50 -11.04 19.78
CA VAL A 81 2.18 -9.99 20.76
C VAL A 81 0.72 -9.59 20.61
N ASP A 82 0.07 -9.21 21.72
CA ASP A 82 -1.29 -8.68 21.72
C ASP A 82 -1.37 -7.43 20.83
N ARG A 83 -2.21 -7.49 19.80
CA ARG A 83 -2.38 -6.42 18.79
C ARG A 83 -2.82 -5.10 19.41
N ARG A 84 -3.63 -5.13 20.48
CA ARG A 84 -4.05 -3.91 21.18
C ARG A 84 -2.89 -3.23 21.86
N HIS A 85 -2.02 -3.99 22.55
CA HIS A 85 -0.82 -3.42 23.17
C HIS A 85 0.10 -2.79 22.14
N MET A 86 0.34 -3.48 21.00
CA MET A 86 1.13 -2.90 19.92
C MET A 86 0.52 -1.61 19.39
N ALA A 87 -0.79 -1.59 19.14
CA ALA A 87 -1.49 -0.42 18.63
C ALA A 87 -1.48 0.76 19.62
N VAL A 88 -1.65 0.50 20.94
CA VAL A 88 -1.54 1.55 21.99
C VAL A 88 -0.15 2.16 22.00
N VAL A 89 0.88 1.33 22.08
CA VAL A 89 2.27 1.83 22.16
C VAL A 89 2.61 2.62 20.90
N ALA A 90 2.24 2.11 19.73
CA ALA A 90 2.48 2.78 18.45
C ALA A 90 1.75 4.14 18.35
N ALA A 91 0.45 4.17 18.72
CA ALA A 91 -0.34 5.39 18.69
C ALA A 91 0.20 6.45 19.67
N LEU A 92 0.48 6.06 20.92
CA LEU A 92 1.04 6.99 21.93
C LEU A 92 2.41 7.52 21.50
N PHE A 93 3.22 6.66 20.88
CA PHE A 93 4.53 7.07 20.37
C PHE A 93 4.38 8.06 19.20
N ALA A 94 3.49 7.78 18.22
CA ALA A 94 3.19 8.69 17.12
C ALA A 94 2.62 10.03 17.62
N ILE A 95 1.70 10.01 18.60
CA ILE A 95 1.14 11.21 19.25
C ILE A 95 2.26 12.05 19.88
N ALA A 96 3.15 11.42 20.66
CA ALA A 96 4.25 12.12 21.30
C ALA A 96 5.19 12.77 20.28
N MET A 97 5.57 12.05 19.22
CA MET A 97 6.48 12.57 18.18
C MET A 97 5.82 13.69 17.35
N ASN A 98 4.54 13.58 16.99
CA ASN A 98 3.81 14.69 16.35
C ASN A 98 3.69 15.90 17.27
N GLY A 99 3.44 15.69 18.58
CA GLY A 99 3.42 16.76 19.57
C GLY A 99 4.77 17.48 19.70
N LEU A 100 5.87 16.73 19.67
CA LEU A 100 7.22 17.31 19.69
C LEU A 100 7.53 18.09 18.40
N CYS A 101 7.00 17.68 17.24
CA CYS A 101 7.13 18.45 15.98
C CYS A 101 6.47 19.84 16.07
N ILE A 102 5.47 20.02 16.92
CA ILE A 102 4.86 21.35 17.16
C ILE A 102 5.79 22.26 17.94
N VAL A 103 6.54 21.68 18.88
CA VAL A 103 7.43 22.43 19.78
C VAL A 103 8.80 22.68 19.14
N TYR A 104 9.37 21.68 18.47
CA TYR A 104 10.70 21.74 17.88
C TYR A 104 10.60 21.90 16.36
N LYS A 105 10.88 23.13 15.86
CA LYS A 105 10.71 23.52 14.45
C LYS A 105 11.99 23.50 13.62
N GLY A 106 13.15 23.21 14.24
CA GLY A 106 14.43 23.15 13.52
C GLY A 106 14.54 21.93 12.62
N TYR A 107 15.22 22.08 11.48
CA TYR A 107 15.39 21.03 10.47
C TYR A 107 15.87 19.71 11.07
N ASP A 108 16.99 19.70 11.80
CA ASP A 108 17.56 18.48 12.37
C ASP A 108 16.59 17.77 13.33
N ALA A 109 15.90 18.56 14.18
CA ALA A 109 14.88 18.00 15.07
C ALA A 109 13.71 17.41 14.29
N THR A 110 13.24 18.12 13.27
CA THR A 110 12.12 17.64 12.44
C THR A 110 12.46 16.34 11.71
N VAL A 111 13.67 16.19 11.14
CA VAL A 111 14.10 14.93 10.48
C VAL A 111 13.99 13.74 11.44
N TRP A 112 14.55 13.87 12.65
CA TRP A 112 14.51 12.77 13.64
C TRP A 112 13.10 12.51 14.18
N LEU A 113 12.36 13.58 14.50
CA LEU A 113 10.99 13.44 15.00
C LEU A 113 10.05 12.83 13.96
N ARG A 114 10.20 13.18 12.68
CA ARG A 114 9.42 12.57 11.59
C ARG A 114 9.80 11.11 11.38
N PHE A 115 11.10 10.78 11.42
CA PHE A 115 11.54 9.37 11.39
C PHE A 115 10.91 8.55 12.52
N LEU A 116 10.93 9.07 13.74
CA LEU A 116 10.35 8.40 14.91
C LEU A 116 8.81 8.34 14.82
N ALA A 117 8.16 9.40 14.36
CA ALA A 117 6.70 9.41 14.12
C ALA A 117 6.33 8.36 13.06
N GLY A 118 7.13 8.26 12.00
CA GLY A 118 7.01 7.23 10.98
C GLY A 118 7.06 5.82 11.55
N ILE A 119 7.99 5.53 12.48
CA ILE A 119 8.03 4.21 13.16
C ILE A 119 6.69 3.92 13.85
N GLY A 120 6.15 4.89 14.61
CA GLY A 120 4.84 4.75 15.25
C GLY A 120 3.72 4.48 14.25
N SER A 121 3.66 5.28 13.19
CA SER A 121 2.67 5.12 12.11
C SER A 121 2.79 3.76 11.43
N GLY A 122 4.00 3.32 11.13
CA GLY A 122 4.27 2.04 10.47
C GLY A 122 3.86 0.84 11.32
N VAL A 123 4.16 0.84 12.64
CA VAL A 123 3.69 -0.21 13.55
C VAL A 123 2.16 -0.23 13.60
N TYR A 124 1.54 0.94 13.72
CA TYR A 124 0.09 1.09 13.78
C TYR A 124 -0.60 0.56 12.52
N THR A 125 -0.07 0.92 11.36
CA THR A 125 -0.55 0.45 10.05
C THR A 125 -0.30 -1.05 9.87
N GLY A 126 0.86 -1.57 10.24
CA GLY A 126 1.16 -3.00 10.11
C GLY A 126 0.19 -3.87 10.93
N VAL A 127 -0.18 -3.44 12.15
CA VAL A 127 -1.22 -4.10 12.97
C VAL A 127 -2.59 -4.01 12.30
N ALA A 128 -2.92 -2.86 11.69
CA ALA A 128 -4.17 -2.65 10.97
C ALA A 128 -4.29 -3.60 9.77
N ILE A 129 -3.28 -3.62 8.91
CA ILE A 129 -3.22 -4.47 7.71
C ILE A 129 -3.28 -5.95 8.08
N ALA A 130 -2.55 -6.39 9.12
CA ALA A 130 -2.65 -7.75 9.63
C ALA A 130 -4.05 -8.10 10.16
N THR A 131 -4.80 -7.11 10.65
CA THR A 131 -6.17 -7.30 11.12
C THR A 131 -7.15 -7.42 9.95
N ILE A 132 -7.01 -6.57 8.93
CA ILE A 132 -7.80 -6.63 7.69
C ILE A 132 -7.55 -7.95 6.96
N ALA A 133 -6.29 -8.38 6.85
CA ALA A 133 -5.89 -9.63 6.23
C ALA A 133 -6.49 -10.88 6.88
N GLY A 134 -6.78 -10.83 8.18
CA GLY A 134 -7.44 -11.91 8.91
C GLY A 134 -8.92 -12.14 8.56
N HIS A 135 -9.54 -11.28 7.74
CA HIS A 135 -10.91 -11.43 7.29
C HIS A 135 -11.05 -12.64 6.36
N SER A 136 -12.17 -13.40 6.46
CA SER A 136 -12.43 -14.60 5.63
C SER A 136 -12.49 -14.31 4.12
N ARG A 137 -12.71 -13.04 3.74
CA ARG A 137 -12.69 -12.56 2.35
C ARG A 137 -11.68 -11.42 2.21
N PRO A 138 -10.37 -11.72 2.10
CA PRO A 138 -9.34 -10.69 2.06
C PRO A 138 -9.51 -9.68 0.93
N SER A 139 -9.87 -10.13 -0.27
CA SER A 139 -10.10 -9.23 -1.42
C SER A 139 -11.18 -8.18 -1.14
N PHE A 140 -12.28 -8.58 -0.47
CA PHE A 140 -13.33 -7.65 -0.07
C PHE A 140 -12.83 -6.66 0.98
N ALA A 141 -12.13 -7.16 2.01
CA ALA A 141 -11.66 -6.36 3.12
C ALA A 141 -10.64 -5.30 2.67
N PHE A 142 -9.68 -5.68 1.82
CA PHE A 142 -8.72 -4.75 1.22
C PHE A 142 -9.36 -3.81 0.21
N SER A 143 -10.33 -4.26 -0.58
CA SER A 143 -11.06 -3.36 -1.48
C SER A 143 -11.80 -2.27 -0.70
N LEU A 144 -12.36 -2.62 0.45
CA LEU A 144 -13.04 -1.65 1.31
C LEU A 144 -12.04 -0.68 1.96
N GLU A 145 -10.91 -1.18 2.42
CA GLU A 145 -9.81 -0.36 2.95
C GLU A 145 -9.31 0.64 1.89
N ILE A 146 -9.00 0.17 0.70
CA ILE A 146 -8.48 0.99 -0.40
C ILE A 146 -9.54 1.99 -0.92
N PHE A 147 -10.83 1.61 -0.89
CA PHE A 147 -11.91 2.55 -1.18
C PHE A 147 -11.90 3.75 -0.21
N PHE A 148 -11.79 3.48 1.09
CA PHE A 148 -11.71 4.55 2.09
C PHE A 148 -10.37 5.29 2.03
N PHE A 149 -9.28 4.62 1.67
CA PHE A 149 -7.98 5.25 1.42
C PHE A 149 -8.07 6.29 0.29
N ALA A 150 -8.66 5.94 -0.85
CA ALA A 150 -8.86 6.88 -1.95
C ALA A 150 -9.75 8.07 -1.54
N GLY A 151 -10.75 7.82 -0.70
CA GLY A 151 -11.59 8.87 -0.13
C GLY A 151 -10.81 9.80 0.83
N SER A 152 -9.99 9.23 1.72
CA SER A 152 -9.15 10.02 2.64
C SER A 152 -8.11 10.85 1.87
N GLN A 153 -7.50 10.29 0.84
CA GLN A 153 -6.58 11.01 -0.04
C GLN A 153 -7.24 12.25 -0.65
N GLY A 154 -8.43 12.10 -1.23
CA GLY A 154 -9.18 13.22 -1.78
C GLY A 154 -9.51 14.28 -0.72
N ALA A 155 -9.89 13.86 0.50
CA ALA A 155 -10.16 14.76 1.59
C ALA A 155 -8.89 15.49 2.07
N GLU A 156 -7.79 14.77 2.26
CA GLU A 156 -6.52 15.36 2.69
C GLU A 156 -6.00 16.40 1.68
N LEU A 157 -5.91 16.05 0.42
CA LEU A 157 -5.46 16.96 -0.64
C LEU A 157 -6.35 18.21 -0.77
N LYS A 158 -7.63 18.11 -0.39
CA LYS A 158 -8.55 19.23 -0.42
C LYS A 158 -8.49 20.11 0.83
N PHE A 159 -8.37 19.52 2.01
CA PHE A 159 -8.54 20.27 3.28
C PHE A 159 -7.23 20.64 3.95
N LEU A 160 -6.17 19.82 3.86
CA LEU A 160 -4.89 20.13 4.50
C LEU A 160 -4.26 21.46 4.03
N PRO A 161 -4.37 21.88 2.75
CA PRO A 161 -3.79 23.16 2.30
C PRO A 161 -4.34 24.40 3.02
N TYR A 162 -5.48 24.29 3.70
CA TYR A 162 -6.05 25.39 4.51
C TYR A 162 -5.53 25.42 5.95
N LEU A 163 -4.68 24.48 6.34
CA LEU A 163 -4.17 24.32 7.70
C LEU A 163 -2.70 24.72 7.77
N THR A 164 -2.29 25.29 8.89
CA THR A 164 -0.86 25.45 9.19
C THR A 164 -0.23 24.10 9.52
N ILE A 165 1.09 23.99 9.43
CA ILE A 165 1.81 22.74 9.71
C ILE A 165 1.53 22.23 11.14
N GLU A 166 1.40 23.11 12.13
CA GLU A 166 1.03 22.76 13.49
C GLU A 166 -0.39 22.19 13.57
N ALA A 167 -1.34 22.80 12.83
CA ALA A 167 -2.71 22.32 12.78
C ALA A 167 -2.81 20.94 12.13
N ILE A 168 -1.98 20.64 11.13
CA ILE A 168 -1.86 19.31 10.52
C ILE A 168 -1.37 18.30 11.55
N TYR A 169 -0.32 18.61 12.32
CA TYR A 169 0.16 17.70 13.37
C TYR A 169 -0.89 17.47 14.46
N ILE A 170 -1.63 18.52 14.87
CA ILE A 170 -2.74 18.40 15.82
C ILE A 170 -3.84 17.49 15.25
N LEU A 171 -4.17 17.63 13.97
CA LEU A 171 -5.14 16.76 13.31
C LEU A 171 -4.69 15.29 13.38
N PHE A 172 -3.44 15.00 13.07
CA PHE A 172 -2.92 13.62 13.18
C PHE A 172 -2.99 13.11 14.62
N ILE A 173 -2.63 13.93 15.62
CA ILE A 173 -2.78 13.55 17.03
C ILE A 173 -4.24 13.20 17.36
N ILE A 174 -5.20 14.05 16.94
CA ILE A 174 -6.64 13.81 17.17
C ILE A 174 -7.07 12.49 16.54
N LEU A 175 -6.63 12.18 15.31
CA LEU A 175 -6.96 10.94 14.64
C LEU A 175 -6.44 9.71 15.40
N TYR A 176 -5.20 9.75 15.92
CA TYR A 176 -4.70 8.67 16.79
C TYR A 176 -5.49 8.54 18.09
N VAL A 177 -5.84 9.65 18.75
CA VAL A 177 -6.66 9.64 19.98
C VAL A 177 -8.04 9.01 19.72
N ILE A 178 -8.69 9.37 18.61
CA ILE A 178 -9.96 8.73 18.21
C ILE A 178 -9.77 7.21 18.05
N GLY A 179 -8.70 6.76 17.38
CA GLY A 179 -8.39 5.34 17.25
C GLY A 179 -8.23 4.62 18.59
N LEU A 180 -7.60 5.26 19.57
CA LEU A 180 -7.44 4.72 20.92
C LEU A 180 -8.81 4.55 21.65
N LEU A 181 -9.78 5.43 21.43
CA LEU A 181 -11.12 5.31 22.02
C LEU A 181 -11.87 4.05 21.54
N PHE A 182 -11.64 3.65 20.29
CA PHE A 182 -12.28 2.47 19.69
C PHE A 182 -11.41 1.21 19.71
N LEU A 183 -10.27 1.24 20.40
CA LEU A 183 -9.31 0.12 20.42
C LEU A 183 -9.92 -1.20 20.96
N SER A 184 -10.99 -1.13 21.75
CA SER A 184 -11.72 -2.31 22.21
C SER A 184 -12.31 -3.14 21.06
N TRP A 185 -12.47 -2.57 19.88
CA TRP A 185 -12.94 -3.23 18.67
C TRP A 185 -11.86 -4.08 18.00
N LEU A 186 -10.58 -3.79 18.26
CA LEU A 186 -9.45 -4.54 17.72
C LEU A 186 -9.36 -5.91 18.42
N PRO A 187 -9.28 -7.04 17.69
CA PRO A 187 -9.05 -8.36 18.26
C PRO A 187 -7.69 -8.42 18.97
N ARG A 188 -7.62 -9.12 20.11
CA ARG A 188 -6.38 -9.27 20.90
C ARG A 188 -5.47 -10.36 20.35
N SER A 189 -6.08 -11.49 20.00
CA SER A 189 -5.31 -12.67 19.59
C SER A 189 -4.84 -12.58 18.16
N PRO A 190 -3.62 -13.06 17.86
CA PRO A 190 -3.23 -13.33 16.50
C PRO A 190 -4.16 -14.39 15.89
N ALA A 191 -4.30 -14.36 14.56
CA ALA A 191 -4.87 -15.45 13.81
C ALA A 191 -4.01 -16.73 13.96
N ASP A 192 -4.46 -17.85 13.42
CA ASP A 192 -3.72 -19.11 13.48
C ASP A 192 -2.26 -18.91 13.08
N LYS A 193 -1.33 -19.52 13.84
CA LYS A 193 0.11 -19.35 13.66
C LYS A 193 0.68 -20.18 12.51
N SER A 194 -0.14 -21.06 11.93
CA SER A 194 0.30 -21.94 10.85
C SER A 194 0.16 -21.27 9.48
N MET A 195 1.12 -21.50 8.61
CA MET A 195 1.01 -21.21 7.18
C MET A 195 0.36 -22.37 6.42
N ASP A 196 -0.45 -23.17 7.12
CA ASP A 196 -1.15 -24.31 6.53
C ASP A 196 -2.48 -23.82 5.96
N VAL A 197 -2.71 -24.13 4.70
CA VAL A 197 -3.96 -23.84 3.99
C VAL A 197 -4.83 -25.09 4.00
N GLU A 198 -6.08 -24.94 4.43
CA GLU A 198 -7.08 -26.02 4.36
C GLU A 198 -7.70 -26.06 2.96
N ILE A 199 -7.56 -27.17 2.29
CA ILE A 199 -8.05 -27.39 0.92
C ILE A 199 -9.09 -28.50 0.96
N GLU A 200 -10.26 -28.27 0.37
CA GLU A 200 -11.19 -29.37 0.06
C GLU A 200 -10.65 -30.16 -1.12
N ALA A 201 -10.36 -31.43 -0.91
CA ALA A 201 -10.00 -32.39 -1.94
C ALA A 201 -11.08 -33.44 -2.08
N GLU A 202 -11.30 -33.94 -3.29
CA GLU A 202 -12.27 -35.02 -3.57
C GLU A 202 -11.51 -36.27 -3.90
N ASP A 203 -11.79 -37.36 -3.17
CA ASP A 203 -11.24 -38.67 -3.40
C ASP A 203 -11.80 -39.27 -4.71
N PRO A 204 -11.10 -40.14 -5.42
CA PRO A 204 -11.63 -40.86 -6.59
C PRO A 204 -12.96 -41.58 -6.39
N GLY A 205 -13.39 -41.75 -5.12
CA GLY A 205 -14.69 -42.28 -4.71
C GLY A 205 -15.79 -41.21 -4.50
N GLY A 206 -15.53 -39.92 -4.76
CA GLY A 206 -16.49 -38.84 -4.60
C GLY A 206 -16.67 -38.31 -3.18
N SER A 207 -15.88 -38.79 -2.20
CA SER A 207 -15.87 -38.26 -0.83
C SER A 207 -15.00 -37.02 -0.74
N ARG A 208 -15.53 -35.94 -0.16
CA ARG A 208 -14.77 -34.73 0.10
C ARG A 208 -14.06 -34.83 1.44
N TYR A 209 -12.78 -34.46 1.47
CA TYR A 209 -11.99 -34.39 2.69
C TYR A 209 -11.17 -33.10 2.72
N THR A 210 -10.82 -32.65 3.91
CA THR A 210 -10.00 -31.46 4.12
C THR A 210 -8.54 -31.87 4.25
N GLU A 211 -7.69 -31.37 3.36
CA GLU A 211 -6.23 -31.57 3.40
C GLU A 211 -5.55 -30.28 3.84
N ARG A 212 -4.60 -30.36 4.78
CA ARG A 212 -3.73 -29.25 5.16
C ARG A 212 -2.43 -29.35 4.37
N ARG A 213 -2.11 -28.32 3.60
CA ARG A 213 -0.84 -28.21 2.88
C ARG A 213 -0.04 -27.01 3.36
N HIS A 214 1.24 -27.27 3.60
CA HIS A 214 2.17 -26.20 4.00
C HIS A 214 2.59 -25.38 2.79
N VAL A 215 2.43 -24.04 2.89
CA VAL A 215 2.88 -23.10 1.86
C VAL A 215 4.41 -22.96 1.96
N PRO A 216 5.15 -23.16 0.86
CA PRO A 216 6.60 -22.98 0.87
C PRO A 216 7.00 -21.57 1.35
N ALA A 217 7.95 -21.50 2.29
CA ALA A 217 8.34 -20.25 2.94
C ALA A 217 8.81 -19.13 1.99
N TYR A 218 9.30 -19.49 0.79
CA TYR A 218 9.75 -18.51 -0.21
C TYR A 218 8.58 -17.77 -0.90
N VAL A 219 7.38 -18.35 -0.92
CA VAL A 219 6.22 -17.82 -1.64
C VAL A 219 5.81 -16.44 -1.12
N PRO A 220 5.54 -16.23 0.18
CA PRO A 220 5.18 -14.92 0.68
C PRO A 220 6.30 -13.89 0.49
N TRP A 221 7.59 -14.30 0.55
CA TRP A 221 8.71 -13.40 0.26
C TRP A 221 8.74 -12.91 -1.19
N LEU A 222 8.35 -13.77 -2.15
CA LEU A 222 8.23 -13.37 -3.55
C LEU A 222 7.12 -12.33 -3.74
N VAL A 223 5.99 -12.47 -3.02
CA VAL A 223 4.91 -11.48 -3.06
C VAL A 223 5.37 -10.15 -2.48
N VAL A 224 5.99 -10.16 -1.30
CA VAL A 224 6.54 -8.95 -0.65
C VAL A 224 7.56 -8.25 -1.56
N ALA A 225 8.46 -9.02 -2.21
CA ALA A 225 9.42 -8.47 -3.16
C ALA A 225 8.72 -7.85 -4.38
N ALA A 226 7.70 -8.51 -4.91
CA ALA A 226 6.93 -7.99 -6.04
C ALA A 226 6.19 -6.69 -5.67
N ILE A 227 5.61 -6.58 -4.46
CA ILE A 227 5.03 -5.33 -3.94
C ILE A 227 6.09 -4.22 -3.93
N ALA A 228 7.25 -4.47 -3.30
CA ALA A 228 8.31 -3.46 -3.25
C ALA A 228 8.77 -3.01 -4.64
N ILE A 229 8.92 -3.93 -5.59
CA ILE A 229 9.30 -3.63 -6.97
C ILE A 229 8.21 -2.80 -7.68
N THR A 230 6.93 -3.15 -7.50
CA THR A 230 5.80 -2.37 -8.04
C THR A 230 5.87 -0.93 -7.54
N TYR A 231 6.11 -0.75 -6.24
CA TYR A 231 6.17 0.57 -5.61
C TYR A 231 7.42 1.39 -5.93
N ILE A 232 8.49 0.79 -6.44
CA ILE A 232 9.60 1.55 -7.08
C ILE A 232 9.06 2.33 -8.28
N GLY A 233 8.28 1.69 -9.14
CA GLY A 233 7.65 2.34 -10.29
C GLY A 233 6.61 3.38 -9.88
N ILE A 234 5.75 3.03 -8.90
CA ILE A 234 4.71 3.92 -8.38
C ILE A 234 5.32 5.18 -7.76
N GLY A 235 6.28 5.04 -6.85
CA GLY A 235 6.91 6.16 -6.16
C GLY A 235 7.66 7.09 -7.11
N ALA A 236 8.38 6.54 -8.09
CA ALA A 236 9.08 7.35 -9.09
C ALA A 236 8.09 8.11 -9.99
N TYR A 237 7.06 7.43 -10.53
CA TYR A 237 6.05 8.08 -11.36
C TYR A 237 5.35 9.21 -10.59
N TRP A 238 4.86 8.94 -9.37
CA TRP A 238 4.10 9.89 -8.58
C TRP A 238 4.92 11.14 -8.18
N THR A 239 6.21 10.95 -7.92
CA THR A 239 7.12 12.05 -7.61
C THR A 239 7.38 12.96 -8.81
N TYR A 240 7.47 12.39 -10.02
CA TYR A 240 7.99 13.12 -11.17
C TYR A 240 6.96 13.44 -12.25
N ILE A 241 5.73 12.94 -12.17
CA ILE A 241 4.72 13.19 -13.20
C ILE A 241 4.40 14.68 -13.35
N GLU A 242 4.23 15.41 -12.25
CA GLU A 242 3.97 16.85 -12.28
C GLU A 242 5.21 17.63 -12.77
N LEU A 243 6.38 17.30 -12.21
CA LEU A 243 7.65 17.93 -12.59
C LEU A 243 7.97 17.73 -14.08
N SER A 244 7.63 16.58 -14.65
CA SER A 244 7.87 16.28 -16.06
C SER A 244 7.05 17.18 -17.01
N THR A 245 6.01 17.84 -16.51
CA THR A 245 5.14 18.70 -17.32
C THR A 245 5.61 20.16 -17.38
N VAL A 246 6.53 20.59 -16.52
CA VAL A 246 6.96 22.00 -16.38
C VAL A 246 7.50 22.59 -17.69
N ASN A 247 8.17 21.79 -18.52
CA ASN A 247 8.71 22.22 -19.82
C ASN A 247 8.05 21.51 -21.00
N SER A 248 6.79 21.09 -20.83
CA SER A 248 6.02 20.37 -21.84
C SER A 248 4.87 21.23 -22.37
N ASP A 249 4.12 20.70 -23.34
CA ASP A 249 2.90 21.34 -23.88
C ASP A 249 1.70 21.26 -22.89
N ALA A 250 1.86 20.63 -21.72
CA ALA A 250 0.83 20.53 -20.69
C ALA A 250 0.88 21.74 -19.75
N SER A 251 -0.28 22.39 -19.50
CA SER A 251 -0.35 23.51 -18.56
C SER A 251 -0.35 23.01 -17.11
N SER A 252 0.43 23.63 -16.23
CA SER A 252 0.55 23.24 -14.82
C SER A 252 -0.77 23.32 -14.05
N GLU A 253 -1.59 24.34 -14.28
CA GLU A 253 -2.92 24.47 -13.66
C GLU A 253 -3.87 23.33 -14.07
N TRP A 254 -3.78 22.93 -15.34
CA TRP A 254 -4.58 21.83 -15.85
C TRP A 254 -4.11 20.49 -15.27
N VAL A 255 -2.79 20.29 -15.16
CA VAL A 255 -2.21 19.08 -14.54
C VAL A 255 -2.65 18.92 -13.09
N ALA A 256 -2.60 19.99 -12.28
CA ALA A 256 -3.07 19.97 -10.90
C ALA A 256 -4.57 19.59 -10.80
N SER A 257 -5.40 20.09 -11.72
CA SER A 257 -6.81 19.71 -11.81
C SER A 257 -7.00 18.24 -12.16
N MET A 258 -6.18 17.69 -13.06
CA MET A 258 -6.24 16.28 -13.46
C MET A 258 -5.77 15.34 -12.34
N LEU A 259 -4.84 15.76 -11.50
CA LEU A 259 -4.43 15.00 -10.30
C LEU A 259 -5.61 14.75 -9.36
N TRP A 260 -6.44 15.78 -9.10
CA TRP A 260 -7.64 15.58 -8.28
C TRP A 260 -8.67 14.67 -8.98
N VAL A 261 -8.92 14.88 -10.28
CA VAL A 261 -9.86 14.04 -11.06
C VAL A 261 -9.39 12.58 -11.10
N SER A 262 -8.07 12.34 -11.15
CA SER A 262 -7.52 10.98 -11.20
C SER A 262 -7.85 10.14 -9.95
N SER A 263 -8.12 10.77 -8.79
CA SER A 263 -8.56 10.07 -7.58
C SER A 263 -9.91 9.35 -7.76
N VAL A 264 -10.78 9.85 -8.65
CA VAL A 264 -12.04 9.17 -9.01
C VAL A 264 -11.74 7.84 -9.71
N PHE A 265 -10.69 7.77 -10.54
CA PHE A 265 -10.27 6.54 -11.20
C PHE A 265 -9.70 5.51 -10.23
N SER A 266 -9.13 5.94 -9.11
CA SER A 266 -8.76 5.05 -7.99
C SER A 266 -9.98 4.32 -7.44
N VAL A 267 -11.07 5.03 -7.18
CA VAL A 267 -12.34 4.44 -6.72
C VAL A 267 -12.91 3.47 -7.75
N ILE A 268 -12.89 3.85 -9.04
CA ILE A 268 -13.35 2.98 -10.12
C ILE A 268 -12.48 1.71 -10.20
N GLY A 269 -11.15 1.83 -10.08
CA GLY A 269 -10.22 0.71 -10.04
C GLY A 269 -10.51 -0.27 -8.91
N CYS A 270 -10.79 0.24 -7.71
CA CYS A 270 -11.20 -0.56 -6.56
C CYS A 270 -12.49 -1.35 -6.83
N LEU A 271 -13.53 -0.70 -7.37
CA LEU A 271 -14.80 -1.37 -7.71
C LEU A 271 -14.60 -2.47 -8.75
N PHE A 272 -13.81 -2.22 -9.79
CA PHE A 272 -13.48 -3.21 -10.80
C PHE A 272 -12.69 -4.39 -10.21
N ALA A 273 -11.75 -4.15 -9.28
CA ALA A 273 -11.03 -5.21 -8.60
C ALA A 273 -11.97 -6.17 -7.89
N VAL A 274 -12.97 -5.66 -7.15
CA VAL A 274 -14.01 -6.49 -6.49
C VAL A 274 -14.81 -7.31 -7.49
N LEU A 275 -15.23 -6.68 -8.60
CA LEU A 275 -16.07 -7.35 -9.60
C LEU A 275 -15.31 -8.48 -10.34
N LEU A 276 -14.02 -8.28 -10.62
CA LEU A 276 -13.23 -9.25 -11.37
C LEU A 276 -12.70 -10.38 -10.48
N SER A 277 -12.38 -10.13 -9.20
CA SER A 277 -11.86 -11.15 -8.29
C SER A 277 -12.80 -12.36 -8.16
N ASN A 278 -14.11 -12.12 -8.22
CA ASN A 278 -15.13 -13.17 -8.13
C ASN A 278 -15.22 -14.04 -9.40
N ARG A 279 -14.61 -13.63 -10.53
CA ARG A 279 -14.75 -14.34 -11.82
C ARG A 279 -13.46 -15.02 -12.27
N PHE A 280 -12.31 -14.41 -12.05
CA PHE A 280 -11.04 -14.78 -12.69
C PHE A 280 -9.93 -15.14 -11.68
N GLY A 281 -10.21 -15.12 -10.38
CA GLY A 281 -9.18 -15.19 -9.34
C GLY A 281 -8.32 -13.91 -9.31
N LEU A 282 -7.21 -13.95 -8.57
CA LEU A 282 -6.35 -12.77 -8.41
C LEU A 282 -5.22 -12.71 -9.45
N ALA A 283 -4.58 -13.84 -9.78
CA ALA A 283 -3.35 -13.85 -10.59
C ALA A 283 -3.52 -13.31 -12.01
N LYS A 284 -4.54 -13.77 -12.76
CA LYS A 284 -4.71 -13.39 -14.18
C LYS A 284 -4.98 -11.90 -14.37
N PRO A 285 -5.94 -11.27 -13.64
CA PRO A 285 -6.15 -9.84 -13.74
C PRO A 285 -4.92 -9.03 -13.32
N LEU A 286 -4.18 -9.49 -12.29
CA LEU A 286 -2.96 -8.84 -11.83
C LEU A 286 -1.88 -8.79 -12.92
N PHE A 287 -1.67 -9.88 -13.66
CA PHE A 287 -0.70 -9.89 -14.78
C PHE A 287 -1.08 -8.89 -15.86
N VAL A 288 -2.36 -8.86 -16.23
CA VAL A 288 -2.85 -7.93 -17.26
C VAL A 288 -2.68 -6.48 -16.81
N THR A 289 -3.05 -6.17 -15.56
CA THR A 289 -2.95 -4.79 -15.05
C THR A 289 -1.52 -4.31 -14.91
N LEU A 290 -0.57 -5.15 -14.49
CA LEU A 290 0.85 -4.78 -14.42
C LEU A 290 1.43 -4.46 -15.81
N VAL A 291 1.04 -5.21 -16.85
CA VAL A 291 1.44 -4.94 -18.24
C VAL A 291 0.81 -3.62 -18.73
N LEU A 292 -0.48 -3.41 -18.46
CA LEU A 292 -1.17 -2.19 -18.85
C LEU A 292 -0.62 -0.96 -18.12
N GLN A 293 -0.27 -1.09 -16.84
CA GLN A 293 0.39 -0.02 -16.08
C GLN A 293 1.75 0.34 -16.69
N ALA A 294 2.56 -0.66 -17.05
CA ALA A 294 3.82 -0.43 -17.76
C ALA A 294 3.58 0.33 -19.07
N ALA A 295 2.60 -0.10 -19.88
CA ALA A 295 2.30 0.51 -21.17
C ALA A 295 1.84 1.98 -21.01
N ILE A 296 0.96 2.28 -20.03
CA ILE A 296 0.43 3.64 -19.86
C ILE A 296 1.50 4.62 -19.35
N VAL A 297 2.46 4.16 -18.55
CA VAL A 297 3.57 4.99 -18.11
C VAL A 297 4.58 5.21 -19.22
N VAL A 298 4.97 4.16 -19.94
CA VAL A 298 5.92 4.25 -21.08
C VAL A 298 5.33 5.07 -22.23
N MET A 299 4.01 5.18 -22.34
CA MET A 299 3.36 6.05 -23.34
C MET A 299 3.87 7.51 -23.27
N LEU A 300 4.24 7.99 -22.06
CA LEU A 300 4.75 9.36 -21.89
C LEU A 300 6.09 9.62 -22.59
N VAL A 301 6.87 8.58 -22.90
CA VAL A 301 8.12 8.68 -23.67
C VAL A 301 7.85 9.16 -25.11
N PHE A 302 6.65 8.92 -25.66
CA PHE A 302 6.27 9.34 -27.00
C PHE A 302 5.77 10.79 -27.06
N GLY A 303 5.68 11.47 -25.94
CA GLY A 303 5.33 12.88 -25.83
C GLY A 303 4.49 13.20 -24.60
N ILE A 304 4.87 14.29 -23.92
CA ILE A 304 4.19 14.80 -22.73
C ILE A 304 3.24 15.92 -23.16
N THR A 305 2.00 15.56 -23.42
CA THR A 305 0.92 16.47 -23.84
C THR A 305 -0.22 16.42 -22.82
N ASN A 306 -1.15 17.36 -22.87
CA ASN A 306 -2.36 17.32 -22.01
C ASN A 306 -3.08 15.97 -22.07
N LEU A 307 -3.22 15.40 -23.28
CA LEU A 307 -3.92 14.12 -23.48
C LEU A 307 -3.14 12.95 -22.86
N THR A 308 -1.84 12.83 -23.16
CA THR A 308 -1.01 11.72 -22.65
C THR A 308 -0.86 11.78 -21.14
N VAL A 309 -0.75 12.97 -20.55
CA VAL A 309 -0.69 13.18 -19.10
C VAL A 309 -2.01 12.79 -18.46
N ALA A 310 -3.17 13.24 -18.99
CA ALA A 310 -4.47 12.86 -18.44
C ALA A 310 -4.71 11.36 -18.49
N LEU A 311 -4.48 10.74 -19.65
CA LEU A 311 -4.64 9.29 -19.80
C LEU A 311 -3.70 8.54 -18.86
N SER A 312 -2.44 8.99 -18.76
CA SER A 312 -1.47 8.40 -17.85
C SER A 312 -1.96 8.49 -16.40
N MET A 313 -2.34 9.66 -15.89
CA MET A 313 -2.79 9.84 -14.51
C MET A 313 -4.04 9.02 -14.18
N PHE A 314 -5.04 9.01 -15.09
CA PHE A 314 -6.30 8.32 -14.86
C PHE A 314 -6.12 6.81 -14.81
N PHE A 315 -5.48 6.24 -15.82
CA PHE A 315 -5.27 4.80 -15.88
C PHE A 315 -4.18 4.33 -14.90
N PHE A 316 -3.18 5.16 -14.62
CA PHE A 316 -2.21 4.84 -13.58
C PHE A 316 -2.87 4.68 -12.21
N ASN A 317 -3.71 5.63 -11.80
CA ASN A 317 -4.44 5.55 -10.54
C ASN A 317 -5.42 4.38 -10.51
N PHE A 318 -6.11 4.13 -11.62
CA PHE A 318 -6.98 2.95 -11.76
C PHE A 318 -6.19 1.65 -11.56
N PHE A 319 -5.08 1.47 -12.27
CA PHE A 319 -4.29 0.24 -12.19
C PHE A 319 -3.52 0.12 -10.87
N TRP A 320 -2.99 1.21 -10.33
CA TRP A 320 -2.33 1.21 -9.04
C TRP A 320 -3.23 0.62 -7.96
N ILE A 321 -4.41 1.18 -7.78
CA ILE A 321 -5.37 0.71 -6.76
C ILE A 321 -5.86 -0.72 -7.06
N PHE A 322 -6.07 -1.05 -8.32
CA PHE A 322 -6.44 -2.40 -8.72
C PHE A 322 -5.33 -3.42 -8.34
N ILE A 323 -4.08 -3.08 -8.62
CA ILE A 323 -2.92 -3.92 -8.30
C ILE A 323 -2.80 -4.11 -6.79
N ASP A 324 -2.94 -3.05 -5.99
CA ASP A 324 -2.86 -3.12 -4.53
C ASP A 324 -3.86 -4.11 -3.97
N VAL A 325 -5.14 -4.00 -4.34
CA VAL A 325 -6.18 -4.93 -3.89
C VAL A 325 -5.78 -6.39 -4.15
N TYR A 326 -5.21 -6.67 -5.31
CA TYR A 326 -4.87 -8.04 -5.70
C TYR A 326 -3.58 -8.52 -5.04
N GLN A 327 -2.57 -7.66 -4.90
CA GLN A 327 -1.32 -8.01 -4.22
C GLN A 327 -1.56 -8.28 -2.74
N ASP A 328 -2.32 -7.42 -2.08
CA ASP A 328 -2.61 -7.51 -0.66
C ASP A 328 -3.49 -8.73 -0.35
N ALA A 329 -4.52 -8.95 -1.16
CA ALA A 329 -5.36 -10.14 -1.04
C ALA A 329 -4.60 -11.44 -1.30
N THR A 330 -3.67 -11.46 -2.28
CA THR A 330 -2.81 -12.61 -2.53
C THR A 330 -1.98 -12.96 -1.30
N LEU A 331 -1.35 -11.96 -0.67
CA LEU A 331 -0.52 -12.18 0.52
C LEU A 331 -1.35 -12.65 1.71
N ALA A 332 -2.56 -12.11 1.88
CA ALA A 332 -3.48 -12.54 2.94
C ALA A 332 -4.02 -13.96 2.74
N ASN A 333 -4.25 -14.39 1.49
CA ASN A 333 -4.63 -15.78 1.19
C ASN A 333 -3.49 -16.78 1.45
N ILE A 334 -2.24 -16.34 1.37
CA ILE A 334 -1.05 -17.16 1.61
C ILE A 334 -0.73 -17.27 3.10
N ASP A 335 -0.90 -16.18 3.86
CA ASP A 335 -0.52 -16.10 5.28
C ASP A 335 -1.66 -15.59 6.16
N HIS A 336 -2.37 -16.52 6.81
CA HIS A 336 -3.43 -16.21 7.78
C HIS A 336 -2.91 -15.75 9.15
N SER A 337 -1.59 -15.87 9.44
CA SER A 337 -0.99 -15.38 10.69
C SER A 337 -0.99 -13.85 10.77
N GLY A 338 -1.06 -13.19 9.63
CA GLY A 338 -0.97 -11.74 9.47
C GLY A 338 0.46 -11.20 9.52
N ARG A 339 1.48 -12.06 9.63
CA ARG A 339 2.88 -11.65 9.68
C ARG A 339 3.34 -11.05 8.36
N PHE A 340 3.12 -11.76 7.25
CA PHE A 340 3.48 -11.26 5.93
C PHE A 340 2.57 -10.12 5.45
N PRO A 341 1.25 -10.17 5.64
CA PRO A 341 0.41 -9.00 5.39
C PRO A 341 0.87 -7.74 6.13
N ALA A 342 1.31 -7.85 7.39
CA ALA A 342 1.89 -6.72 8.11
C ALA A 342 3.17 -6.13 7.48
N MET A 343 3.84 -6.85 6.57
CA MET A 343 4.98 -6.36 5.80
C MET A 343 4.58 -5.55 4.56
N ILE A 344 3.31 -5.55 4.15
CA ILE A 344 2.84 -4.79 2.98
C ILE A 344 3.26 -3.32 3.08
N PRO A 345 2.94 -2.58 4.15
CA PRO A 345 3.34 -1.18 4.26
C PRO A 345 4.86 -0.98 4.24
N ALA A 346 5.63 -1.95 4.77
CA ALA A 346 7.09 -1.88 4.72
C ALA A 346 7.62 -2.02 3.29
N ALA A 347 7.06 -2.95 2.50
CA ALA A 347 7.43 -3.15 1.11
C ALA A 347 7.05 -1.94 0.24
N GLN A 348 5.82 -1.41 0.44
CA GLN A 348 5.34 -0.20 -0.23
C GLN A 348 6.22 1.01 0.10
N GLY A 349 6.50 1.24 1.39
CA GLY A 349 7.35 2.34 1.84
C GLY A 349 8.79 2.22 1.32
N LEU A 350 9.36 1.01 1.28
CA LEU A 350 10.69 0.78 0.71
C LEU A 350 10.72 1.10 -0.79
N GLY A 351 9.72 0.67 -1.54
CA GLY A 351 9.59 0.98 -2.95
C GLY A 351 9.44 2.49 -3.19
N ASN A 352 8.57 3.15 -2.43
CA ASN A 352 8.37 4.61 -2.47
C ASN A 352 9.61 5.41 -2.08
N PHE A 353 10.49 4.87 -1.24
CA PHE A 353 11.78 5.46 -0.94
C PHE A 353 12.79 5.27 -2.08
N LEU A 354 12.88 4.06 -2.62
CA LEU A 354 13.87 3.70 -3.65
C LEU A 354 13.54 4.32 -5.01
N GLY A 355 12.27 4.35 -5.40
CA GLY A 355 11.83 4.80 -6.72
C GLY A 355 12.32 6.20 -7.09
N PRO A 356 11.98 7.24 -6.31
CA PRO A 356 12.45 8.59 -6.57
C PRO A 356 13.96 8.74 -6.56
N ASN A 357 14.68 8.00 -5.70
CA ASN A 357 16.14 8.02 -5.64
C ASN A 357 16.77 7.43 -6.91
N ILE A 358 16.22 6.33 -7.44
CA ILE A 358 16.67 5.76 -8.72
C ILE A 358 16.35 6.73 -9.85
N ALA A 359 15.14 7.32 -9.86
CA ALA A 359 14.74 8.30 -10.85
C ALA A 359 15.65 9.55 -10.84
N ALA A 360 15.96 10.07 -9.65
CA ALA A 360 16.93 11.18 -9.51
C ALA A 360 18.30 10.84 -10.08
N THR A 361 18.77 9.61 -9.89
CA THR A 361 20.03 9.12 -10.46
C THR A 361 19.97 9.08 -12.00
N ILE A 362 18.86 8.58 -12.56
CA ILE A 362 18.63 8.56 -14.02
C ILE A 362 18.67 9.97 -14.61
N LEU A 363 18.00 10.93 -13.95
CA LEU A 363 18.00 12.33 -14.34
C LEU A 363 19.42 12.94 -14.24
N GLY A 364 20.16 12.59 -13.19
CA GLY A 364 21.55 13.01 -13.00
C GLY A 364 22.51 12.53 -14.09
N TYR A 365 22.21 11.39 -14.73
CA TYR A 365 22.94 10.91 -15.90
C TYR A 365 22.48 11.55 -17.22
N GLY A 366 21.54 12.48 -17.20
CA GLY A 366 21.05 13.18 -18.39
C GLY A 366 20.09 12.36 -19.27
N LEU A 367 19.53 11.27 -18.76
CA LEU A 367 18.60 10.41 -19.51
C LEU A 367 17.16 10.99 -19.55
N GLY A 368 16.93 12.11 -18.87
CA GLY A 368 15.63 12.80 -18.87
C GLY A 368 14.49 12.02 -18.25
N TYR A 369 13.27 12.56 -18.37
CA TYR A 369 12.06 11.91 -17.86
C TYR A 369 11.71 10.63 -18.64
N ASP A 370 12.12 10.52 -19.91
CA ASP A 370 11.95 9.29 -20.70
C ASP A 370 12.61 8.11 -20.00
N GLY A 371 13.84 8.29 -19.50
CA GLY A 371 14.54 7.28 -18.72
C GLY A 371 13.80 6.90 -17.44
N VAL A 372 13.18 7.88 -16.76
CA VAL A 372 12.38 7.65 -15.55
C VAL A 372 11.14 6.82 -15.87
N PHE A 373 10.37 7.18 -16.91
CA PHE A 373 9.16 6.46 -17.29
C PHE A 373 9.44 5.06 -17.83
N ILE A 374 10.53 4.87 -18.56
CA ILE A 374 10.99 3.52 -18.96
C ILE A 374 11.32 2.68 -17.72
N MET A 375 12.03 3.24 -16.74
CA MET A 375 12.34 2.55 -15.48
C MET A 375 11.06 2.14 -14.73
N CYS A 376 10.05 3.02 -14.66
CA CYS A 376 8.76 2.69 -14.05
C CYS A 376 8.07 1.52 -14.77
N GLY A 377 8.09 1.52 -16.12
CA GLY A 377 7.57 0.42 -16.92
C GLY A 377 8.32 -0.89 -16.67
N ILE A 378 9.65 -0.83 -16.62
CA ILE A 378 10.50 -2.00 -16.31
C ILE A 378 10.16 -2.54 -14.92
N ALA A 379 10.00 -1.70 -13.89
CA ALA A 379 9.63 -2.12 -12.55
C ALA A 379 8.31 -2.89 -12.54
N SER A 380 7.28 -2.41 -13.24
CA SER A 380 5.99 -3.10 -13.37
C SER A 380 6.13 -4.47 -14.06
N ILE A 381 6.92 -4.57 -15.12
CA ILE A 381 7.16 -5.85 -15.82
C ILE A 381 7.98 -6.82 -14.96
N VAL A 382 8.98 -6.35 -14.24
CA VAL A 382 9.77 -7.19 -13.32
C VAL A 382 8.88 -7.72 -12.19
N ALA A 383 8.02 -6.88 -11.61
CA ALA A 383 7.03 -7.32 -10.63
C ALA A 383 6.11 -8.41 -11.20
N MET A 384 5.61 -8.21 -12.42
CA MET A 384 4.78 -9.21 -13.13
C MET A 384 5.53 -10.54 -13.31
N ILE A 385 6.81 -10.51 -13.68
CA ILE A 385 7.64 -11.74 -13.86
C ILE A 385 7.80 -12.46 -12.52
N VAL A 386 8.05 -11.74 -11.42
CA VAL A 386 8.16 -12.33 -10.07
C VAL A 386 6.84 -12.99 -9.67
N TYR A 387 5.69 -12.33 -9.91
CA TYR A 387 4.37 -12.89 -9.65
C TYR A 387 4.09 -14.13 -10.53
N LEU A 388 4.41 -14.08 -11.80
CA LEU A 388 4.24 -15.20 -12.72
C LEU A 388 5.06 -16.40 -12.28
N TYR A 389 6.30 -16.19 -11.85
CA TYR A 389 7.15 -17.24 -11.31
C TYR A 389 6.52 -17.88 -10.07
N MET A 390 6.06 -17.08 -9.12
CA MET A 390 5.34 -17.53 -7.92
C MET A 390 4.09 -18.34 -8.29
N TYR A 391 3.26 -17.82 -9.18
CA TYR A 391 2.04 -18.48 -9.65
C TYR A 391 2.33 -19.85 -10.27
N LEU A 392 3.33 -19.95 -11.16
CA LEU A 392 3.71 -21.20 -11.79
C LEU A 392 4.24 -22.24 -10.79
N MET A 393 4.95 -21.80 -9.75
CA MET A 393 5.41 -22.68 -8.67
C MET A 393 4.24 -23.17 -7.81
N LEU A 394 3.33 -22.28 -7.41
CA LEU A 394 2.14 -22.66 -6.66
C LEU A 394 1.24 -23.60 -7.46
N LYS A 395 1.10 -23.38 -8.76
CA LYS A 395 0.27 -24.23 -9.61
C LYS A 395 0.79 -25.68 -9.69
N LYS A 396 2.09 -25.90 -9.47
CA LYS A 396 2.70 -27.23 -9.40
C LYS A 396 2.54 -27.88 -8.02
N THR A 397 2.55 -27.08 -6.94
CA THR A 397 2.58 -27.59 -5.56
C THR A 397 1.21 -27.58 -4.90
N ILE A 398 0.46 -26.49 -5.05
CA ILE A 398 -0.86 -26.25 -4.42
C ILE A 398 -1.78 -25.58 -5.45
N PRO A 399 -2.34 -26.29 -6.44
CA PRO A 399 -3.12 -25.69 -7.54
C PRO A 399 -4.30 -24.86 -7.04
N ALA A 400 -5.00 -25.30 -5.99
CA ALA A 400 -6.14 -24.60 -5.42
C ALA A 400 -5.75 -23.20 -4.87
N LEU A 401 -4.59 -23.09 -4.24
CA LEU A 401 -4.08 -21.80 -3.75
C LEU A 401 -3.66 -20.90 -4.92
N ALA A 402 -3.03 -21.47 -5.95
CA ALA A 402 -2.67 -20.70 -7.15
C ALA A 402 -3.88 -20.11 -7.87
N ASP A 403 -5.01 -20.82 -7.90
CA ASP A 403 -6.25 -20.33 -8.52
C ASP A 403 -6.99 -19.32 -7.63
N ALA A 404 -6.74 -19.30 -6.31
CA ALA A 404 -7.25 -18.32 -5.37
C ALA A 404 -6.36 -17.05 -5.29
N CYS A 405 -5.08 -17.21 -5.60
CA CYS A 405 -4.10 -16.12 -5.77
C CYS A 405 -3.99 -15.75 -7.26
#